data_ddce6878c652bb09c1c076a8e187e973
#
_entry.id   ddce6878c652bb09c1c076a8e187e973
#
_cell.length_a   1.000
_cell.length_b   1.000
_cell.length_c   1.000
_cell.angle_alpha   90.00
_cell.angle_beta   90.00
_cell.angle_gamma   90.00
#
_symmetry.space_group_name_H-M   'P 1'
#
loop_
_entity.id
_entity.type
_entity.pdbx_description
1 polymer ?
#
loop_
_entity_poly.entity_id
_entity_poly.type
_entity_poly.pdbx_seq_one_letter_code
_entity_poly.pdbx_strand_id
1 'polypeptide(L)'
;MSEAAPAFVLDASALLALLLDETGAERVLAVLPRGLVSVVNLSEVVAKLAERGVPAAAIRAALAGIDLDVRPFDAEAAYAAGELRRQARRNGLSFGDRACLGLARALGAVALTADRAWVGALVDGPEVELLR
;
A
#
# COMPACT_ATOMS: atom_id res chain seq x y z
N MET A 1 -25.79 -9.51 13.66
CA MET A 1 -24.90 -9.50 12.49
C MET A 1 -23.58 -8.87 12.88
N SER A 2 -22.52 -9.59 12.69
CA SER A 2 -21.20 -9.03 13.02
C SER A 2 -20.65 -8.28 11.80
N GLU A 3 -20.07 -7.14 12.07
CA GLU A 3 -19.35 -6.40 11.03
C GLU A 3 -18.01 -7.07 10.77
N ALA A 4 -17.67 -7.19 9.52
CA ALA A 4 -16.33 -7.65 9.14
C ALA A 4 -15.30 -6.62 9.61
N ALA A 5 -14.15 -7.09 10.10
CA ALA A 5 -13.04 -6.21 10.42
C ALA A 5 -12.62 -5.48 9.13
N PRO A 6 -12.20 -4.20 9.23
CA PRO A 6 -11.79 -3.44 8.05
C PRO A 6 -10.59 -4.08 7.35
N ALA A 7 -10.58 -4.01 6.04
CA ALA A 7 -9.43 -4.39 5.24
C ALA A 7 -8.41 -3.24 5.26
N PHE A 8 -7.16 -3.59 5.04
CA PHE A 8 -6.05 -2.64 4.96
C PHE A 8 -5.41 -2.74 3.59
N VAL A 9 -5.18 -1.62 2.95
CA VAL A 9 -4.37 -1.56 1.73
C VAL A 9 -3.00 -1.06 2.12
N LEU A 10 -1.99 -1.89 1.86
CA LEU A 10 -0.61 -1.61 2.25
C LEU A 10 0.10 -0.93 1.10
N ASP A 11 0.79 0.19 1.38
CA ASP A 11 1.66 0.78 0.38
C ASP A 11 3.05 0.12 0.43
N ALA A 12 3.95 0.56 -0.44
CA ALA A 12 5.30 0.01 -0.50
C ALA A 12 6.05 0.21 0.82
N SER A 13 5.87 1.35 1.49
CA SER A 13 6.56 1.63 2.75
C SER A 13 6.15 0.66 3.87
N ALA A 14 4.86 0.28 3.89
CA ALA A 14 4.36 -0.67 4.88
C ALA A 14 4.97 -2.07 4.65
N LEU A 15 4.97 -2.54 3.41
CA LEU A 15 5.56 -3.83 3.09
C LEU A 15 7.07 -3.86 3.33
N LEU A 16 7.76 -2.78 2.99
CA LEU A 16 9.21 -2.67 3.24
C LEU A 16 9.52 -2.67 4.73
N ALA A 17 8.68 -2.01 5.55
CA ALA A 17 8.84 -2.04 7.00
C ALA A 17 8.81 -3.47 7.53
N LEU A 18 7.88 -4.28 7.03
CA LEU A 18 7.80 -5.69 7.42
C LEU A 18 9.02 -6.48 6.95
N LEU A 19 9.39 -6.36 5.68
CA LEU A 19 10.48 -7.13 5.08
C LEU A 19 11.86 -6.76 5.61
N LEU A 20 12.06 -5.48 5.97
CA LEU A 20 13.34 -4.96 6.45
C LEU A 20 13.38 -4.76 7.98
N ASP A 21 12.34 -5.21 8.67
CA ASP A 21 12.23 -5.09 10.13
C ASP A 21 12.41 -3.65 10.62
N GLU A 22 11.70 -2.73 9.96
CA GLU A 22 11.69 -1.32 10.35
C GLU A 22 10.59 -1.04 11.37
N THR A 23 10.61 0.17 11.96
CA THR A 23 9.59 0.60 12.92
C THR A 23 8.19 0.49 12.30
N GLY A 24 7.30 -0.21 12.98
CA GLY A 24 5.94 -0.48 12.53
C GLY A 24 5.75 -1.88 11.95
N ALA A 25 6.80 -2.68 11.82
CA ALA A 25 6.74 -4.04 11.26
C ALA A 25 5.70 -4.91 11.96
N GLU A 26 5.61 -4.83 13.29
CA GLU A 26 4.65 -5.63 14.06
C GLU A 26 3.20 -5.22 13.76
N ARG A 27 2.95 -3.95 13.46
CA ARG A 27 1.60 -3.50 13.07
C ARG A 27 1.22 -4.07 11.69
N VAL A 28 2.15 -4.04 10.74
CA VAL A 28 1.95 -4.63 9.41
C VAL A 28 1.64 -6.12 9.55
N LEU A 29 2.44 -6.83 10.33
CA LEU A 29 2.23 -8.25 10.58
C LEU A 29 0.84 -8.53 11.17
N ALA A 30 0.40 -7.70 12.11
CA ALA A 30 -0.89 -7.87 12.76
C ALA A 30 -2.08 -7.70 11.80
N VAL A 31 -1.98 -6.78 10.82
CA VAL A 31 -3.06 -6.54 9.87
C VAL A 31 -2.96 -7.38 8.59
N LEU A 32 -1.85 -8.07 8.40
CA LEU A 32 -1.55 -8.82 7.17
C LEU A 32 -2.66 -9.78 6.75
N PRO A 33 -3.34 -10.53 7.64
CA PRO A 33 -4.46 -11.39 7.24
C PRO A 33 -5.63 -10.66 6.58
N ARG A 34 -5.72 -9.35 6.79
CA ARG A 34 -6.74 -8.48 6.17
C ARG A 34 -6.11 -7.50 5.20
N GLY A 35 -4.87 -7.77 4.81
CA GLY A 35 -4.05 -6.88 4.00
C GLY A 35 -4.19 -7.17 2.51
N LEU A 36 -4.24 -6.07 1.76
CA LEU A 36 -4.29 -6.07 0.30
C LEU A 36 -3.15 -5.20 -0.20
N VAL A 37 -2.64 -5.49 -1.37
CA VAL A 37 -1.64 -4.64 -2.01
C VAL A 37 -1.97 -4.48 -3.49
N SER A 38 -1.87 -3.25 -4.00
CA SER A 38 -1.91 -3.02 -5.44
C SER A 38 -0.66 -3.58 -6.08
N VAL A 39 -0.81 -4.19 -7.25
CA VAL A 39 0.34 -4.68 -8.05
C VAL A 39 1.33 -3.55 -8.35
N VAL A 40 0.88 -2.30 -8.41
CA VAL A 40 1.77 -1.13 -8.57
C VAL A 40 2.71 -1.00 -7.36
N ASN A 41 2.17 -1.09 -6.17
CA ASN A 41 2.97 -1.00 -4.94
C ASN A 41 3.85 -2.22 -4.74
N LEU A 42 3.40 -3.39 -5.16
CA LEU A 42 4.25 -4.58 -5.19
C LEU A 42 5.48 -4.36 -6.08
N SER A 43 5.29 -3.77 -7.26
CA SER A 43 6.40 -3.44 -8.15
C SER A 43 7.38 -2.46 -7.50
N GLU A 44 6.88 -1.46 -6.77
CA GLU A 44 7.73 -0.53 -6.03
C GLU A 44 8.58 -1.24 -4.96
N VAL A 45 8.00 -2.19 -4.24
CA VAL A 45 8.73 -3.00 -3.24
C VAL A 45 9.86 -3.78 -3.91
N VAL A 46 9.54 -4.45 -5.01
CA VAL A 46 10.54 -5.21 -5.78
C VAL A 46 11.67 -4.29 -6.25
N ALA A 47 11.32 -3.13 -6.80
CA ALA A 47 12.31 -2.16 -7.28
C ALA A 47 13.25 -1.69 -6.17
N LYS A 48 12.70 -1.37 -5.01
CA LYS A 48 13.50 -0.91 -3.87
C LYS A 48 14.44 -1.98 -3.32
N LEU A 49 13.98 -3.21 -3.26
CA LEU A 49 14.82 -4.33 -2.83
C LEU A 49 15.93 -4.60 -3.85
N ALA A 50 15.61 -4.54 -5.15
CA ALA A 50 16.58 -4.69 -6.22
C ALA A 50 17.65 -3.59 -6.16
N GLU A 51 17.27 -2.34 -5.90
CA GLU A 51 18.21 -1.23 -5.72
C GLU A 51 19.17 -1.47 -4.56
N ARG A 52 18.74 -2.18 -3.54
CA ARG A 52 19.57 -2.55 -2.39
C ARG A 52 20.49 -3.72 -2.67
N GLY A 53 20.43 -4.29 -3.87
CA GLY A 53 21.26 -5.41 -4.27
C GLY A 53 20.70 -6.78 -3.91
N VAL A 54 19.43 -6.86 -3.50
CA VAL A 54 18.80 -8.16 -3.21
C VAL A 54 18.57 -8.90 -4.52
N PRO A 55 19.05 -10.15 -4.66
CA PRO A 55 18.86 -10.93 -5.88
C PRO A 55 17.38 -11.20 -6.17
N ALA A 56 17.02 -11.24 -7.44
CA ALA A 56 15.63 -11.43 -7.87
C ALA A 56 14.98 -12.68 -7.24
N ALA A 57 15.71 -13.79 -7.17
CA ALA A 57 15.19 -15.03 -6.58
C ALA A 57 14.89 -14.86 -5.07
N ALA A 58 15.73 -14.11 -4.37
CA ALA A 58 15.53 -13.84 -2.93
C ALA A 58 14.31 -12.92 -2.72
N ILE A 59 14.11 -11.93 -3.58
CA ILE A 59 12.93 -11.06 -3.53
C ILE A 59 11.65 -11.89 -3.70
N ARG A 60 11.62 -12.74 -4.72
CA ARG A 60 10.47 -13.61 -4.97
C ARG A 60 10.20 -14.55 -3.81
N ALA A 61 11.23 -15.14 -3.23
CA ALA A 61 11.10 -16.04 -2.10
C ALA A 61 10.55 -15.31 -0.86
N ALA A 62 11.04 -14.10 -0.58
CA ALA A 62 10.58 -13.31 0.55
C ALA A 62 9.10 -12.95 0.41
N LEU A 63 8.67 -12.50 -0.77
CA LEU A 63 7.29 -12.13 -1.03
C LEU A 63 6.36 -13.34 -1.07
N ALA A 64 6.82 -14.47 -1.58
CA ALA A 64 6.05 -15.71 -1.59
C ALA A 64 5.82 -16.25 -0.17
N GLY A 65 6.72 -15.93 0.77
CA GLY A 65 6.57 -16.31 2.18
C GLY A 65 5.51 -15.50 2.93
N ILE A 66 5.02 -14.43 2.32
CA ILE A 66 3.95 -13.61 2.87
C ILE A 66 2.68 -13.90 2.07
N ASP A 67 1.59 -14.20 2.76
CA ASP A 67 0.32 -14.49 2.10
C ASP A 67 -0.39 -13.16 1.75
N LEU A 68 0.07 -12.54 0.66
CA LEU A 68 -0.46 -11.25 0.20
C LEU A 68 -1.63 -11.44 -0.74
N ASP A 69 -2.70 -10.65 -0.52
CA ASP A 69 -3.78 -10.48 -1.48
C ASP A 69 -3.39 -9.39 -2.46
N VAL A 70 -2.79 -9.78 -3.58
CA VAL A 70 -2.33 -8.85 -4.60
C VAL A 70 -3.48 -8.52 -5.56
N ARG A 71 -3.79 -7.24 -5.69
CA ARG A 71 -4.88 -6.78 -6.55
C ARG A 71 -4.34 -6.19 -7.85
N PRO A 72 -4.96 -6.55 -8.99
CA PRO A 72 -4.53 -6.03 -10.29
C PRO A 72 -4.78 -4.53 -10.40
N PHE A 73 -3.98 -3.86 -11.22
CA PHE A 73 -4.20 -2.48 -11.59
C PHE A 73 -4.90 -2.46 -12.96
N ASP A 74 -6.20 -2.72 -12.92
CA ASP A 74 -7.06 -2.78 -14.10
C ASP A 74 -7.59 -1.39 -14.51
N ALA A 75 -8.50 -1.33 -15.45
CA ALA A 75 -9.05 -0.07 -15.94
C ALA A 75 -9.76 0.70 -14.81
N GLU A 76 -10.53 0.03 -13.96
CA GLU A 76 -11.20 0.69 -12.85
C GLU A 76 -10.21 1.28 -11.86
N ALA A 77 -9.14 0.55 -11.56
CA ALA A 77 -8.06 1.05 -10.70
C ALA A 77 -7.35 2.25 -11.33
N ALA A 78 -7.17 2.23 -12.65
CA ALA A 78 -6.57 3.33 -13.39
C ALA A 78 -7.42 4.61 -13.29
N TYR A 79 -8.74 4.48 -13.47
CA TYR A 79 -9.65 5.61 -13.30
C TYR A 79 -9.59 6.14 -11.87
N ALA A 80 -9.68 5.26 -10.88
CA ALA A 80 -9.66 5.65 -9.47
C ALA A 80 -8.37 6.42 -9.11
N ALA A 81 -7.22 5.91 -9.54
CA ALA A 81 -5.93 6.57 -9.29
C ALA A 81 -5.79 7.89 -10.07
N GLY A 82 -6.24 7.90 -11.31
CA GLY A 82 -6.16 9.08 -12.17
C GLY A 82 -7.02 10.23 -11.66
N GLU A 83 -8.21 9.94 -11.17
CA GLU A 83 -9.12 10.94 -10.61
C GLU A 83 -8.57 11.65 -9.38
N LEU A 84 -7.62 11.05 -8.68
CA LEU A 84 -6.96 11.65 -7.53
C LEU A 84 -5.84 12.64 -7.90
N ARG A 85 -5.47 12.73 -9.18
CA ARG A 85 -4.30 13.47 -9.63
C ARG A 85 -4.29 14.94 -9.19
N ARG A 86 -5.42 15.62 -9.26
CA ARG A 86 -5.49 17.04 -8.90
C ARG A 86 -5.11 17.29 -7.44
N GLN A 87 -5.69 16.52 -6.53
CA GLN A 87 -5.43 16.63 -5.10
C GLN A 87 -4.02 16.10 -4.76
N ALA A 88 -3.66 14.98 -5.36
CA ALA A 88 -2.37 14.35 -5.17
C ALA A 88 -1.20 15.27 -5.55
N ARG A 89 -1.36 16.05 -6.62
CA ARG A 89 -0.35 16.98 -7.09
C ARG A 89 -0.01 18.06 -6.06
N ARG A 90 -1.02 18.61 -5.37
CA ARG A 90 -0.82 19.61 -4.32
C ARG A 90 -0.05 19.07 -3.13
N ASN A 91 -0.22 17.79 -2.85
CA ASN A 91 0.33 17.14 -1.66
C ASN A 91 1.55 16.27 -1.96
N GLY A 92 2.07 16.33 -3.18
CA GLY A 92 3.26 15.60 -3.58
C GLY A 92 3.08 14.08 -3.65
N LEU A 93 1.85 13.61 -3.83
CA LEU A 93 1.56 12.17 -3.91
C LEU A 93 1.93 11.63 -5.30
N SER A 94 2.70 10.54 -5.30
CA SER A 94 3.16 9.87 -6.52
C SER A 94 2.06 9.02 -7.16
N PHE A 95 2.36 8.46 -8.32
CA PHE A 95 1.48 7.47 -8.94
C PHE A 95 1.25 6.26 -8.02
N GLY A 96 2.29 5.73 -7.42
CA GLY A 96 2.17 4.61 -6.46
C GLY A 96 1.28 4.96 -5.28
N ASP A 97 1.42 6.16 -4.74
CA ASP A 97 0.57 6.66 -3.67
C ASP A 97 -0.90 6.67 -4.10
N ARG A 98 -1.16 7.18 -5.31
CA ARG A 98 -2.52 7.23 -5.85
C ARG A 98 -3.10 5.84 -6.13
N ALA A 99 -2.27 4.91 -6.56
CA ALA A 99 -2.70 3.52 -6.77
C ALA A 99 -3.19 2.89 -5.46
N CYS A 100 -2.44 3.08 -4.38
CA CYS A 100 -2.80 2.59 -3.05
C CYS A 100 -4.06 3.29 -2.52
N LEU A 101 -4.07 4.62 -2.53
CA LEU A 101 -5.18 5.41 -2.02
C LEU A 101 -6.47 5.19 -2.81
N GLY A 102 -6.37 5.07 -4.13
CA GLY A 102 -7.51 4.78 -4.99
C GLY A 102 -8.12 3.40 -4.70
N LEU A 103 -7.28 2.40 -4.50
CA LEU A 103 -7.73 1.05 -4.14
C LEU A 103 -8.41 1.06 -2.77
N ALA A 104 -7.79 1.69 -1.78
CA ALA A 104 -8.36 1.78 -0.43
C ALA A 104 -9.71 2.49 -0.44
N ARG A 105 -9.81 3.60 -1.17
CA ARG A 105 -11.06 4.36 -1.31
C ARG A 105 -12.15 3.52 -1.95
N ALA A 106 -11.84 2.81 -3.04
CA ALA A 106 -12.81 1.99 -3.77
C ALA A 106 -13.36 0.84 -2.91
N LEU A 107 -12.52 0.29 -2.02
CA LEU A 107 -12.89 -0.84 -1.17
C LEU A 107 -13.44 -0.43 0.20
N GLY A 108 -13.43 0.85 0.53
CA GLY A 108 -13.75 1.30 1.89
C GLY A 108 -12.76 0.77 2.91
N ALA A 109 -11.50 0.56 2.50
CA ALA A 109 -10.44 0.02 3.33
C ALA A 109 -9.58 1.14 3.93
N VAL A 110 -8.77 0.79 4.93
CA VAL A 110 -7.80 1.70 5.54
C VAL A 110 -6.50 1.62 4.74
N ALA A 111 -5.93 2.77 4.37
CA ALA A 111 -4.61 2.82 3.74
C ALA A 111 -3.54 2.87 4.83
N LEU A 112 -2.61 1.91 4.82
CA LEU A 112 -1.54 1.81 5.81
C LEU A 112 -0.21 2.24 5.18
N THR A 113 0.41 3.26 5.74
CA THR A 113 1.61 3.89 5.18
C THR A 113 2.54 4.42 6.27
N ALA A 114 3.80 4.62 5.93
CA ALA A 114 4.74 5.37 6.76
C ALA A 114 4.83 6.85 6.37
N ASP A 115 4.15 7.27 5.30
CA ASP A 115 4.25 8.62 4.76
C ASP A 115 3.23 9.56 5.40
N ARG A 116 3.72 10.47 6.23
CA ARG A 116 2.89 11.45 6.95
C ARG A 116 2.14 12.41 6.03
N ALA A 117 2.62 12.60 4.80
CA ALA A 117 1.98 13.48 3.82
C ALA A 117 0.59 12.98 3.39
N TRP A 118 0.28 11.71 3.63
CA TRP A 118 -1.03 11.15 3.26
C TRP A 118 -2.17 11.61 4.16
N VAL A 119 -1.86 12.01 5.39
CA VAL A 119 -2.90 12.42 6.35
C VAL A 119 -3.52 13.73 5.90
N GLY A 120 -4.83 13.71 5.68
CA GLY A 120 -5.57 14.89 5.23
C GLY A 120 -5.28 15.32 3.80
N ALA A 121 -4.56 14.50 3.02
CA ALA A 121 -4.17 14.88 1.66
C ALA A 121 -5.33 14.87 0.66
N LEU A 122 -6.34 14.07 0.91
CA LEU A 122 -7.49 13.91 0.01
C LEU A 122 -8.79 14.30 0.68
N VAL A 123 -9.62 15.03 -0.05
CA VAL A 123 -11.04 15.23 0.30
C VAL A 123 -11.77 13.94 -0.08
N ASP A 124 -12.60 13.41 0.78
CA ASP A 124 -13.29 12.14 0.54
C ASP A 124 -12.35 10.96 0.27
N GLY A 125 -11.14 11.04 0.79
CA GLY A 125 -10.19 9.95 0.70
C GLY A 125 -10.51 8.82 1.68
N PRO A 126 -9.76 7.71 1.59
CA PRO A 126 -9.88 6.63 2.55
C PRO A 126 -9.33 7.06 3.92
N GLU A 127 -9.69 6.30 4.95
CA GLU A 127 -9.00 6.42 6.23
C GLU A 127 -7.52 6.05 6.03
N VAL A 128 -6.63 6.82 6.65
CA VAL A 128 -5.18 6.59 6.60
C VAL A 128 -4.68 6.27 8.00
N GLU A 129 -3.93 5.18 8.12
CA GLU A 129 -3.23 4.86 9.35
C GLU A 129 -1.72 4.97 9.10
N LEU A 130 -1.02 5.67 10.00
CA LEU A 130 0.44 5.80 9.93
C LEU A 130 1.10 4.71 10.75
N LEU A 131 2.19 4.15 10.22
CA LEU A 131 3.02 3.17 10.93
C LEU A 131 3.87 3.81 12.02
N ARG A 132 4.29 5.05 11.80
CA ARG A 132 5.23 5.75 12.68
C ARG A 132 5.23 7.25 12.50
#